data_ab386c52ac49e64c1cc34ffca969167b
#
_entry.id   ab386c52ac49e64c1cc34ffca969167b
#
_cell.length_a   1.000
_cell.length_b   1.000
_cell.length_c   1.000
_cell.angle_alpha   90.00
_cell.angle_beta   90.00
_cell.angle_gamma   90.00
#
_symmetry.space_group_name_H-M   'P 1'
#
loop_
_entity.id
_entity.type
_entity.pdbx_description
1 polymer ?
#
loop_
_entity_poly.entity_id
_entity_poly.type
_entity_poly.pdbx_seq_one_letter_code
_entity_poly.pdbx_strand_id
1 'polypeptide(L)'
;MLRQPKDFSARLSAAIATLREQIRYCKTCHNISDAEQCNICASSMRERNIICVVEDIRDVMAIESTGQFKGLYHVLGGKIAPMEGVGPQQLTIDALITRVEQENIDEIIFALSSTMEGDTTNYYIFKKLSVFELRFSAISRGIGAVSYTHLTLPTTVSV
;
A
#
# COMPACT_ATOMS: atom_id res chain seq x y z
N MET A 1 0.53 -26.95 18.10
CA MET A 1 1.28 -26.42 19.24
C MET A 1 1.35 -27.37 20.44
N LEU A 2 0.25 -27.94 20.85
CA LEU A 2 0.23 -28.86 22.02
C LEU A 2 1.09 -30.13 21.86
N ARG A 3 1.44 -30.47 20.64
CA ARG A 3 2.31 -31.63 20.36
C ARG A 3 3.79 -31.29 20.36
N GLN A 4 4.13 -30.03 20.52
CA GLN A 4 5.52 -29.59 20.52
C GLN A 4 6.08 -29.57 21.95
N PRO A 5 7.39 -29.69 22.12
CA PRO A 5 8.01 -29.53 23.43
C PRO A 5 7.68 -28.16 24.06
N LYS A 6 7.69 -28.09 25.38
CA LYS A 6 7.39 -26.84 26.09
C LYS A 6 8.37 -25.71 25.73
N ASP A 7 9.63 -26.04 25.47
CA ASP A 7 10.62 -25.04 25.08
C ASP A 7 10.36 -24.44 23.69
N PHE A 8 9.64 -25.15 22.82
CA PHE A 8 9.22 -24.63 21.53
C PHE A 8 8.33 -23.40 21.70
N SER A 9 7.33 -23.51 22.59
CA SER A 9 6.43 -22.37 22.87
C SER A 9 7.18 -21.19 23.46
N ALA A 10 8.12 -21.43 24.35
CA ALA A 10 8.95 -20.38 24.94
C ALA A 10 9.83 -19.71 23.91
N ARG A 11 10.47 -20.49 23.03
CA ARG A 11 11.30 -19.94 21.95
C ARG A 11 10.48 -19.16 20.94
N LEU A 12 9.30 -19.65 20.60
CA LEU A 12 8.39 -18.95 19.69
C LEU A 12 7.93 -17.63 20.29
N SER A 13 7.58 -17.63 21.58
CA SER A 13 7.17 -16.44 22.31
C SER A 13 8.30 -15.40 22.35
N ALA A 14 9.51 -15.83 22.64
CA ALA A 14 10.70 -14.94 22.66
C ALA A 14 10.98 -14.38 21.26
N ALA A 15 10.86 -15.21 20.22
CA ALA A 15 11.08 -14.77 18.85
C ALA A 15 10.03 -13.73 18.42
N ILE A 16 8.78 -13.92 18.81
CA ILE A 16 7.71 -12.96 18.53
C ILE A 16 7.96 -11.63 19.24
N ALA A 17 8.36 -11.67 20.50
CA ALA A 17 8.66 -10.48 21.26
C ALA A 17 9.83 -9.69 20.62
N THR A 18 10.91 -10.38 20.29
CA THR A 18 12.07 -9.78 19.63
C THR A 18 11.70 -9.18 18.27
N LEU A 19 10.90 -9.91 17.50
CA LEU A 19 10.44 -9.44 16.20
C LEU A 19 9.68 -8.13 16.35
N ARG A 20 8.78 -8.04 17.31
CA ARG A 20 7.99 -6.83 17.55
C ARG A 20 8.84 -5.63 17.94
N GLU A 21 9.92 -5.87 18.68
CA GLU A 21 10.86 -4.81 19.08
C GLU A 21 11.71 -4.31 17.91
N GLN A 22 12.03 -5.18 16.98
CA GLN A 22 12.91 -4.87 15.86
C GLN A 22 12.17 -4.34 14.63
N ILE A 23 10.92 -4.71 14.47
CA ILE A 23 10.13 -4.25 13.33
C ILE A 23 9.80 -2.77 13.47
N ARG A 24 10.01 -2.05 12.38
CA ARG A 24 9.63 -0.65 12.23
C ARG A 24 8.83 -0.49 10.95
N TYR A 25 8.24 0.68 10.79
CA TYR A 25 7.61 1.04 9.54
C TYR A 25 8.54 1.95 8.75
N CYS A 26 8.64 1.70 7.45
CA CYS A 26 9.40 2.56 6.56
C CYS A 26 8.86 3.98 6.62
N LYS A 27 9.73 4.95 6.79
CA LYS A 27 9.33 6.37 6.87
C LYS A 27 8.71 6.87 5.57
N THR A 28 9.05 6.26 4.45
CA THR A 28 8.61 6.71 3.14
C THR A 28 7.30 6.06 2.72
N CYS A 29 7.21 4.73 2.78
CA CYS A 29 6.06 3.99 2.26
C CYS A 29 5.19 3.33 3.32
N HIS A 30 5.61 3.35 4.57
CA HIS A 30 4.92 2.71 5.70
C HIS A 30 4.85 1.19 5.64
N ASN A 31 5.67 0.57 4.78
CA ASN A 31 5.84 -0.87 4.76
C ASN A 31 6.66 -1.32 5.98
N ILE A 32 6.58 -2.60 6.32
CA ILE A 32 7.40 -3.17 7.38
C ILE A 32 8.87 -3.13 6.99
N SER A 33 9.72 -2.74 7.92
CA SER A 33 11.16 -2.67 7.71
C SER A 33 11.90 -2.93 9.03
N ASP A 34 13.14 -3.34 8.92
CA ASP A 34 14.07 -3.41 10.05
C ASP A 34 14.93 -2.14 10.15
N ALA A 35 14.75 -1.22 9.21
CA ALA A 35 15.48 0.05 9.14
C ALA A 35 14.50 1.20 8.96
N GLU A 36 15.03 2.42 8.94
CA GLU A 36 14.19 3.61 8.70
C GLU A 36 13.54 3.61 7.31
N GLN A 37 14.22 3.02 6.34
CA GLN A 37 13.72 2.92 4.97
C GLN A 37 13.79 1.47 4.54
N CYS A 38 12.70 0.95 3.96
CA CYS A 38 12.63 -0.44 3.51
C CYS A 38 13.51 -0.65 2.27
N ASN A 39 13.80 -1.91 1.98
CA ASN A 39 14.65 -2.29 0.85
C ASN A 39 14.09 -1.78 -0.49
N ILE A 40 12.79 -1.74 -0.63
CA ILE A 40 12.15 -1.27 -1.86
C ILE A 40 12.38 0.22 -2.05
N CYS A 41 12.14 1.04 -1.03
CA CYS A 41 12.36 2.48 -1.10
C CYS A 41 13.84 2.84 -1.22
N ALA A 42 14.71 2.03 -0.64
CA ALA A 42 16.15 2.25 -0.69
C ALA A 42 16.78 1.82 -2.03
N SER A 43 16.10 0.99 -2.79
CA SER A 43 16.63 0.45 -4.05
C SER A 43 16.72 1.50 -5.13
N SER A 44 17.89 1.64 -5.74
CA SER A 44 18.09 2.51 -6.91
C SER A 44 17.58 1.91 -8.20
N MET A 45 17.21 0.62 -8.19
CA MET A 45 16.70 -0.10 -9.36
C MET A 45 15.20 0.10 -9.57
N ARG A 46 14.54 0.79 -8.65
CA ARG A 46 13.10 1.03 -8.72
C ARG A 46 12.77 2.29 -9.50
N GLU A 47 11.63 2.26 -10.18
CA GLU A 47 11.08 3.43 -10.86
C GLU A 47 10.44 4.35 -9.81
N ARG A 48 11.10 5.45 -9.54
CA ARG A 48 10.72 6.34 -8.44
C ARG A 48 9.56 7.28 -8.77
N ASN A 49 9.10 7.28 -10.00
CA ASN A 49 8.01 8.13 -10.48
C ASN A 49 6.64 7.44 -10.46
N ILE A 50 6.58 6.18 -10.03
CA ILE A 50 5.34 5.40 -9.96
C ILE A 50 5.15 4.89 -8.55
N ILE A 51 3.97 5.16 -7.98
CA ILE A 51 3.60 4.69 -6.65
C ILE A 51 2.37 3.81 -6.75
N CYS A 52 2.46 2.61 -6.17
CA CYS A 52 1.33 1.71 -6.01
C CYS A 52 0.78 1.86 -4.60
N VAL A 53 -0.45 2.31 -4.48
CA VAL A 53 -1.12 2.52 -3.21
C VAL A 53 -1.85 1.25 -2.81
N VAL A 54 -1.53 0.72 -1.64
CA VAL A 54 -2.08 -0.54 -1.12
C VAL A 54 -2.67 -0.35 0.27
N GLU A 55 -3.53 -1.27 0.68
CA GLU A 55 -4.18 -1.21 1.99
C GLU A 55 -3.22 -1.61 3.11
N ASP A 56 -2.50 -2.71 2.93
CA ASP A 56 -1.59 -3.21 3.95
C ASP A 56 -0.37 -3.91 3.33
N ILE A 57 0.51 -4.38 4.22
CA ILE A 57 1.77 -5.01 3.83
C ILE A 57 1.59 -6.33 3.07
N ARG A 58 0.47 -7.02 3.25
CA ARG A 58 0.19 -8.27 2.54
C ARG A 58 0.01 -8.00 1.05
N ASP A 59 -0.56 -6.87 0.71
CA ASP A 59 -0.71 -6.45 -0.68
C ASP A 59 0.65 -6.19 -1.34
N VAL A 60 1.57 -5.56 -0.60
CA VAL A 60 2.94 -5.37 -1.08
C VAL A 60 3.59 -6.72 -1.37
N MET A 61 3.48 -7.66 -0.44
CA MET A 61 4.06 -8.99 -0.61
C MET A 61 3.46 -9.73 -1.81
N ALA A 62 2.15 -9.63 -1.98
CA ALA A 62 1.47 -10.28 -3.10
C ALA A 62 1.91 -9.73 -4.45
N ILE A 63 2.02 -8.42 -4.57
CA ILE A 63 2.44 -7.78 -5.82
C ILE A 63 3.92 -8.04 -6.08
N GLU A 64 4.77 -7.95 -5.06
CA GLU A 64 6.20 -8.22 -5.19
C GLU A 64 6.48 -9.66 -5.61
N SER A 65 5.66 -10.61 -5.17
CA SER A 65 5.82 -12.02 -5.54
C SER A 65 5.66 -12.26 -7.04
N THR A 66 4.97 -11.36 -7.76
CA THR A 66 4.83 -11.46 -9.22
C THR A 66 6.11 -11.06 -9.95
N GLY A 67 6.95 -10.25 -9.33
CA GLY A 67 8.19 -9.75 -9.93
C GLY A 67 7.99 -8.78 -11.09
N GLN A 68 6.77 -8.34 -11.35
CA GLN A 68 6.47 -7.52 -12.52
C GLN A 68 6.44 -6.02 -12.25
N PHE A 69 6.12 -5.64 -11.01
CA PHE A 69 6.06 -4.23 -10.65
C PHE A 69 7.44 -3.72 -10.23
N LYS A 70 7.86 -2.62 -10.82
CA LYS A 70 9.19 -2.02 -10.59
C LYS A 70 9.13 -0.66 -9.89
N GLY A 71 7.94 -0.16 -9.60
CA GLY A 71 7.77 1.12 -8.92
C GLY A 71 7.88 1.02 -7.40
N LEU A 72 7.44 2.06 -6.73
CA LEU A 72 7.42 2.14 -5.28
C LEU A 72 6.02 1.85 -4.75
N TYR A 73 5.92 1.66 -3.45
CA TYR A 73 4.65 1.40 -2.78
C TYR A 73 4.33 2.51 -1.78
N HIS A 74 3.06 2.59 -1.43
CA HIS A 74 2.61 3.37 -0.30
C HIS A 74 1.53 2.58 0.43
N VAL A 75 1.78 2.24 1.69
CA VAL A 75 0.88 1.43 2.51
C VAL A 75 0.01 2.36 3.35
N LEU A 76 -1.30 2.31 3.13
CA LEU A 76 -2.25 3.16 3.85
C LEU A 76 -2.51 2.71 5.29
N GLY A 77 -2.40 1.42 5.55
CA GLY A 77 -2.72 0.84 6.84
C GLY A 77 -4.20 0.46 6.98
N GLY A 78 -4.95 0.50 5.88
CA GLY A 78 -6.36 0.17 5.87
C GLY A 78 -7.09 0.91 4.76
N LYS A 79 -8.39 1.07 4.94
CA LYS A 79 -9.27 1.80 4.02
C LYS A 79 -10.25 2.64 4.81
N ILE A 80 -10.82 3.65 4.18
CA ILE A 80 -11.84 4.49 4.81
C ILE A 80 -13.08 3.65 5.06
N ALA A 81 -13.45 3.49 6.31
CA ALA A 81 -14.60 2.69 6.74
C ALA A 81 -15.31 3.43 7.87
N PRO A 82 -16.21 4.39 7.54
CA PRO A 82 -16.88 5.19 8.57
C PRO A 82 -17.67 4.35 9.56
N MET A 83 -18.23 3.23 9.12
CA MET A 83 -18.98 2.33 9.98
C MET A 83 -18.11 1.67 11.05
N GLU A 84 -16.82 1.54 10.79
CA GLU A 84 -15.86 0.98 11.72
C GLU A 84 -15.06 2.06 12.46
N GLY A 85 -15.39 3.31 12.23
CA GLY A 85 -14.70 4.44 12.84
C GLY A 85 -13.36 4.77 12.20
N VAL A 86 -13.08 4.26 11.01
CA VAL A 86 -11.83 4.53 10.31
C VAL A 86 -12.04 5.67 9.32
N GLY A 87 -11.49 6.81 9.64
CA GLY A 87 -11.48 7.98 8.76
C GLY A 87 -10.14 8.18 8.08
N PRO A 88 -10.06 9.18 7.17
CA PRO A 88 -8.81 9.47 6.46
C PRO A 88 -7.62 9.78 7.38
N GLN A 89 -7.88 10.32 8.55
CA GLN A 89 -6.84 10.71 9.50
C GLN A 89 -6.13 9.51 10.14
N GLN A 90 -6.77 8.35 10.16
CA GLN A 90 -6.19 7.12 10.69
C GLN A 90 -5.34 6.38 9.67
N LEU A 91 -5.36 6.84 8.43
CA LEU A 91 -4.58 6.28 7.34
C LEU A 91 -3.42 7.21 6.98
N THR A 92 -2.48 6.71 6.19
CA THR A 92 -1.30 7.48 5.80
C THR A 92 -1.52 8.31 4.52
N ILE A 93 -2.74 8.79 4.31
CA ILE A 93 -3.11 9.53 3.09
C ILE A 93 -2.40 10.87 3.03
N ASP A 94 -2.33 11.59 4.15
CA ASP A 94 -1.63 12.88 4.18
C ASP A 94 -0.14 12.71 3.88
N ALA A 95 0.46 11.62 4.34
CA ALA A 95 1.84 11.29 4.01
C ALA A 95 2.02 11.03 2.52
N LEU A 96 1.05 10.39 1.88
CA LEU A 96 1.07 10.19 0.43
C LEU A 96 1.01 11.51 -0.33
N ILE A 97 0.14 12.42 0.10
CA ILE A 97 0.01 13.74 -0.52
C ILE A 97 1.33 14.52 -0.41
N THR A 98 1.90 14.54 0.78
CA THR A 98 3.20 15.20 1.01
C THR A 98 4.29 14.59 0.13
N ARG A 99 4.28 13.27 0.00
CA ARG A 99 5.23 12.56 -0.83
C ARG A 99 5.11 12.94 -2.30
N VAL A 100 3.88 13.04 -2.81
CA VAL A 100 3.63 13.46 -4.19
C VAL A 100 4.09 14.92 -4.42
N GLU A 101 3.92 15.78 -3.41
CA GLU A 101 4.38 17.17 -3.50
C GLU A 101 5.90 17.29 -3.57
N GLN A 102 6.60 16.42 -2.87
CA GLN A 102 8.06 16.48 -2.73
C GLN A 102 8.82 15.68 -3.77
N GLU A 103 8.20 14.67 -4.33
CA GLU A 103 8.82 13.77 -5.30
C GLU A 103 8.20 13.98 -6.67
N ASN A 104 8.95 13.70 -7.72
CA ASN A 104 8.45 13.77 -9.09
C ASN A 104 7.69 12.50 -9.42
N ILE A 105 6.43 12.44 -9.04
CA ILE A 105 5.57 11.29 -9.29
C ILE A 105 4.76 11.55 -10.55
N ASP A 106 4.73 10.59 -11.45
CA ASP A 106 3.98 10.66 -12.71
C ASP A 106 2.70 9.84 -12.66
N GLU A 107 2.70 8.75 -11.89
CA GLU A 107 1.58 7.83 -11.87
C GLU A 107 1.30 7.28 -10.47
N ILE A 108 0.02 7.22 -10.14
CA ILE A 108 -0.49 6.56 -8.95
C ILE A 108 -1.33 5.36 -9.40
N ILE A 109 -0.98 4.17 -8.90
CA ILE A 109 -1.70 2.94 -9.17
C ILE A 109 -2.44 2.55 -7.90
N PHE A 110 -3.76 2.43 -7.97
CA PHE A 110 -4.56 1.98 -6.83
C PHE A 110 -4.68 0.46 -6.86
N ALA A 111 -4.24 -0.17 -5.79
CA ALA A 111 -4.35 -1.63 -5.61
C ALA A 111 -5.15 -1.94 -4.35
N LEU A 112 -6.23 -1.21 -4.14
CA LEU A 112 -7.13 -1.39 -3.01
C LEU A 112 -8.18 -2.46 -3.33
N SER A 113 -8.86 -2.96 -2.30
CA SER A 113 -9.88 -3.99 -2.49
C SER A 113 -11.05 -3.48 -3.33
N SER A 114 -11.68 -4.40 -4.05
CA SER A 114 -12.87 -4.10 -4.87
C SER A 114 -14.14 -4.07 -4.02
N THR A 115 -14.12 -3.26 -2.98
CA THR A 115 -15.23 -3.07 -2.06
C THR A 115 -15.68 -1.62 -2.09
N MET A 116 -16.84 -1.34 -1.50
CA MET A 116 -17.34 0.03 -1.41
C MET A 116 -16.35 0.92 -0.63
N GLU A 117 -15.77 0.39 0.43
CA GLU A 117 -14.77 1.11 1.22
C GLU A 117 -13.49 1.37 0.41
N GLY A 118 -13.07 0.39 -0.38
CA GLY A 118 -11.94 0.54 -1.28
C GLY A 118 -12.18 1.61 -2.33
N ASP A 119 -13.36 1.61 -2.94
CA ASP A 119 -13.74 2.63 -3.92
C ASP A 119 -13.83 4.02 -3.29
N THR A 120 -14.38 4.11 -2.10
CA THR A 120 -14.44 5.37 -1.35
C THR A 120 -13.06 5.91 -1.07
N THR A 121 -12.14 5.05 -0.68
CA THR A 121 -10.75 5.42 -0.41
C THR A 121 -10.06 5.87 -1.68
N ASN A 122 -10.23 5.15 -2.78
CA ASN A 122 -9.68 5.53 -4.08
C ASN A 122 -10.18 6.93 -4.50
N TYR A 123 -11.47 7.15 -4.38
CA TYR A 123 -12.07 8.42 -4.77
C TYR A 123 -11.55 9.57 -3.90
N TYR A 124 -11.44 9.33 -2.61
CA TYR A 124 -10.92 10.35 -1.68
C TYR A 124 -9.48 10.74 -2.05
N ILE A 125 -8.63 9.75 -2.27
CA ILE A 125 -7.23 10.00 -2.64
C ILE A 125 -7.15 10.68 -4.01
N PHE A 126 -7.90 10.19 -4.97
CA PHE A 126 -7.97 10.79 -6.31
C PHE A 126 -8.34 12.26 -6.24
N LYS A 127 -9.37 12.58 -5.47
CA LYS A 127 -9.84 13.95 -5.32
C LYS A 127 -8.78 14.86 -4.68
N LYS A 128 -8.06 14.34 -3.67
CA LYS A 128 -6.98 15.08 -3.02
C LYS A 128 -5.79 15.31 -3.94
N LEU A 129 -5.47 14.35 -4.78
CA LEU A 129 -4.33 14.42 -5.68
C LEU A 129 -4.66 15.01 -7.05
N SER A 130 -5.92 15.34 -7.32
CA SER A 130 -6.33 15.85 -8.61
C SER A 130 -5.73 17.23 -8.95
N VAL A 131 -5.20 17.92 -7.97
CA VAL A 131 -4.51 19.20 -8.17
C VAL A 131 -3.12 19.01 -8.81
N PHE A 132 -2.61 17.80 -8.78
CA PHE A 132 -1.33 17.45 -9.39
C PHE A 132 -1.57 16.82 -10.77
N GLU A 133 -0.62 17.01 -11.68
CA GLU A 133 -0.68 16.39 -13.00
C GLU A 133 -0.17 14.95 -12.92
N LEU A 134 -1.06 14.04 -12.55
CA LEU A 134 -0.75 12.64 -12.36
C LEU A 134 -1.63 11.75 -13.24
N ARG A 135 -1.08 10.61 -13.63
CA ARG A 135 -1.90 9.54 -14.20
C ARG A 135 -2.40 8.65 -13.07
N PHE A 136 -3.64 8.23 -13.17
CA PHE A 136 -4.26 7.35 -12.20
C PHE A 136 -4.66 6.05 -12.88
N SER A 137 -4.28 4.94 -12.29
CA SER A 137 -4.61 3.60 -12.75
C SER A 137 -5.12 2.79 -11.56
N ALA A 138 -5.81 1.70 -11.82
CA ALA A 138 -6.28 0.82 -10.76
C ALA A 138 -6.09 -0.63 -11.16
N ILE A 139 -5.71 -1.45 -10.19
CA ILE A 139 -5.63 -2.89 -10.34
C ILE A 139 -6.93 -3.48 -9.83
N SER A 140 -7.63 -4.22 -10.69
CA SER A 140 -8.81 -4.95 -10.28
C SER A 140 -8.40 -6.29 -9.69
N ARG A 141 -8.94 -6.61 -8.54
CA ARG A 141 -8.54 -7.78 -7.78
C ARG A 141 -9.72 -8.71 -7.59
N GLY A 142 -9.45 -10.00 -7.76
CA GLY A 142 -10.41 -11.05 -7.50
C GLY A 142 -11.50 -11.24 -8.54
N ILE A 143 -11.51 -10.46 -9.60
CA ILE A 143 -12.47 -10.55 -10.69
C ILE A 143 -11.73 -10.80 -11.98
N GLY A 144 -12.41 -11.39 -12.93
CA GLY A 144 -11.85 -11.57 -14.25
C GLY A 144 -11.31 -10.26 -14.81
N ALA A 145 -10.20 -10.36 -15.51
CA ALA A 145 -9.47 -9.23 -16.06
C ALA A 145 -10.32 -8.29 -16.91
N VAL A 146 -11.41 -8.79 -17.41
CA VAL A 146 -12.29 -8.06 -18.30
C VAL A 146 -12.80 -6.77 -17.71
N SER A 147 -13.10 -6.80 -16.42
CA SER A 147 -13.86 -5.72 -15.85
C SER A 147 -13.10 -4.43 -15.74
N TYR A 148 -11.77 -4.46 -15.86
CA TYR A 148 -11.07 -3.24 -15.62
C TYR A 148 -10.21 -2.72 -16.70
N THR A 149 -10.43 -3.15 -17.84
CA THR A 149 -9.93 -2.44 -18.97
C THR A 149 -10.47 -1.02 -19.01
N HIS A 150 -11.57 -0.79 -18.32
CA HIS A 150 -12.19 0.51 -18.28
C HIS A 150 -11.78 1.36 -17.14
N LEU A 151 -11.11 0.80 -16.19
CA LEU A 151 -10.71 1.54 -15.02
C LEU A 151 -9.67 2.58 -15.34
N THR A 152 -9.26 2.43 -16.48
CA THR A 152 -8.46 3.51 -16.95
C THR A 152 -9.33 4.74 -17.13
N LEU A 153 -9.80 4.60 -16.51
CA LEU A 153 -10.13 5.36 -16.37
C LEU A 153 -10.20 6.37 -16.57
N PRO A 154 -10.52 6.36 -16.84
CA PRO A 154 -10.53 7.22 -16.91
C PRO A 154 -10.64 7.83 -16.80
N THR A 155 -10.46 7.38 -16.91
CA THR A 155 -10.50 7.73 -16.68
C THR A 155 -10.64 8.25 -16.58
N THR A 156 -10.42 7.97 -16.63
CA THR A 156 -10.44 8.28 -16.33
C THR A 156 -10.68 8.82 -16.26
N VAL A 157 -10.58 8.69 -16.28
CA VAL A 157 -10.69 9.14 -16.05
C VAL A 157 -10.90 9.81 -16.15
N SER A 158 -10.84 9.90 -16.59
CA SER A 158 -10.87 10.49 -16.55
C SER A 158 -11.30 10.90 -16.59
N VAL A 159 -11.25 10.69 -16.70
CA VAL A 159 -11.48 11.02 -16.47
C VAL A 159 -11.72 11.23 -16.36
#